data_df1b047723474aab366b707df08c63c7
#
_entry.id   df1b047723474aab366b707df08c63c7
#
_cell.length_a   1.000
_cell.length_b   1.000
_cell.length_c   1.000
_cell.angle_alpha   90.00
_cell.angle_beta   90.00
_cell.angle_gamma   90.00
#
_symmetry.space_group_name_H-M   'P 1'
#
loop_
_entity.id
_entity.type
_entity.pdbx_description
1 polymer ?
#
loop_
_entity_poly.entity_id
_entity_poly.type
_entity_poly.pdbx_seq_one_letter_code
_entity_poly.pdbx_strand_id
1 'polypeptide(L)'
;MSGDVFIYDAVRAPRGKGKAGAPLSNVLPHELVGQLIDELERRHGVVRDHTERFTLSCVGQTGAQGGHIGLVSKLQAALNDDVVVHTVNNYCVGGLTAVGNTALAIRAGEADLALAGGVEMMSHVPFGADQASFFTDREVSAALSYAPPGIGADYLAHTHDVSRQKLDE
;
A
#
# COMPACT_ATOMS: atom_id res chain seq x y z
N MET A 1 3.69 4.71 -29.47
CA MET A 1 4.61 3.55 -29.39
C MET A 1 4.58 3.08 -27.94
N SER A 2 4.20 1.83 -27.66
CA SER A 2 4.27 1.30 -26.29
C SER A 2 5.73 1.02 -25.98
N GLY A 3 6.38 1.92 -25.27
CA GLY A 3 7.74 1.70 -24.78
C GLY A 3 7.77 0.61 -23.68
N ASP A 4 8.89 -0.07 -23.55
CA ASP A 4 9.13 -0.96 -22.41
C ASP A 4 9.25 -0.13 -21.14
N VAL A 5 8.73 -0.67 -20.03
CA VAL A 5 8.85 -0.08 -18.70
C VAL A 5 9.78 -0.95 -17.87
N PHE A 6 10.74 -0.33 -17.22
CA PHE A 6 11.76 -1.03 -16.43
C PHE A 6 11.64 -0.69 -14.94
N ILE A 7 11.87 -1.69 -14.11
CA ILE A 7 12.05 -1.50 -12.67
C ILE A 7 13.56 -1.36 -12.42
N TYR A 8 13.98 -0.17 -12.02
CA TYR A 8 15.41 0.13 -11.81
C TYR A 8 15.90 -0.30 -10.44
N ASP A 9 15.07 -0.14 -9.41
CA ASP A 9 15.42 -0.49 -8.03
C ASP A 9 14.16 -0.79 -7.23
N ALA A 10 14.33 -1.49 -6.12
CA ALA A 10 13.29 -1.77 -5.14
C ALA A 10 13.87 -1.78 -3.73
N VAL A 11 13.27 -1.02 -2.84
CA VAL A 11 13.64 -0.92 -1.43
C VAL A 11 12.46 -1.27 -0.54
N ARG A 12 12.74 -1.78 0.65
CA ARG A 12 11.71 -2.03 1.67
C ARG A 12 12.24 -1.81 3.07
N ALA A 13 11.37 -1.41 3.98
CA ALA A 13 11.63 -1.48 5.41
C ALA A 13 11.39 -2.91 5.94
N PRO A 14 12.04 -3.32 7.02
CA PRO A 14 11.69 -4.54 7.74
C PRO A 14 10.23 -4.51 8.16
N ARG A 15 9.56 -5.64 8.09
CA ARG A 15 8.17 -5.76 8.55
C ARG A 15 8.12 -5.84 10.08
N GLY A 16 7.42 -4.91 10.72
CA GLY A 16 7.13 -4.91 12.16
C GLY A 16 5.80 -5.56 12.49
N LYS A 17 5.58 -5.90 13.77
CA LYS A 17 4.26 -6.31 14.24
C LYS A 17 3.32 -5.10 14.27
N GLY A 18 2.08 -5.28 13.80
CA GLY A 18 1.04 -4.25 13.78
C GLY A 18 0.40 -4.02 15.14
N LYS A 19 1.17 -3.71 16.17
CA LYS A 19 0.66 -3.42 17.51
C LYS A 19 1.50 -2.35 18.22
N ALA A 20 0.90 -1.66 19.17
CA ALA A 20 1.61 -0.69 20.01
C ALA A 20 2.81 -1.33 20.71
N GLY A 21 3.90 -0.58 20.85
CA GLY A 21 5.16 -1.03 21.48
C GLY A 21 6.01 -1.95 20.60
N ALA A 22 5.61 -2.25 19.37
CA ALA A 22 6.46 -2.94 18.40
C ALA A 22 7.58 -2.02 17.87
N PRO A 23 8.70 -2.55 17.35
CA PRO A 23 9.87 -1.74 17.00
C PRO A 23 9.62 -0.56 16.08
N LEU A 24 8.66 -0.67 15.16
CA LEU A 24 8.29 0.42 14.23
C LEU A 24 7.11 1.28 14.71
N SER A 25 6.52 0.99 15.88
CA SER A 25 5.31 1.69 16.34
C SER A 25 5.54 3.17 16.70
N ASN A 26 6.78 3.62 16.82
CA ASN A 26 7.14 5.02 17.10
C ASN A 26 7.45 5.81 15.82
N VAL A 27 7.42 5.17 14.65
CA VAL A 27 7.66 5.81 13.36
C VAL A 27 6.31 6.13 12.73
N LEU A 28 6.14 7.32 12.18
CA LEU A 28 4.92 7.66 11.45
C LEU A 28 4.95 7.07 10.03
N PRO A 29 3.78 6.73 9.44
CA PRO A 29 3.71 6.10 8.11
C PRO A 29 4.44 6.90 7.02
N HIS A 30 4.26 8.21 6.99
CA HIS A 30 4.92 9.07 6.00
C HIS A 30 6.44 9.20 6.24
N GLU A 31 6.90 9.13 7.48
CA GLU A 31 8.34 9.09 7.80
C GLU A 31 8.98 7.81 7.30
N LEU A 32 8.28 6.67 7.46
CA LEU A 32 8.77 5.39 6.95
C LEU A 32 8.88 5.39 5.42
N VAL A 33 7.91 5.96 4.73
CA VAL A 33 7.97 6.14 3.26
C VAL A 33 9.09 7.10 2.87
N GLY A 34 9.24 8.21 3.61
CA GLY A 34 10.33 9.17 3.40
C GLY A 34 11.71 8.51 3.48
N GLN A 35 11.95 7.66 4.49
CA GLN A 35 13.22 6.92 4.62
C GLN A 35 13.51 6.00 3.43
N LEU A 36 12.48 5.39 2.82
CA LEU A 36 12.66 4.58 1.61
C LEU A 36 13.03 5.43 0.40
N ILE A 37 12.40 6.60 0.27
CA ILE A 37 12.73 7.56 -0.80
C ILE A 37 14.14 8.13 -0.59
N ASP A 38 14.52 8.43 0.66
CA ASP A 38 15.89 8.86 1.02
C ASP A 38 16.94 7.82 0.58
N GLU A 39 16.66 6.54 0.78
CA GLU A 39 17.56 5.47 0.37
C GLU A 39 17.66 5.37 -1.16
N LEU A 40 16.55 5.51 -1.89
CA LEU A 40 16.58 5.55 -3.36
C LEU A 40 17.35 6.78 -3.86
N GLU A 41 17.15 7.96 -3.25
CA GLU A 41 17.92 9.16 -3.56
C GLU A 41 19.40 8.97 -3.30
N ARG A 42 19.77 8.39 -2.16
CA ARG A 42 21.17 8.09 -1.83
C ARG A 42 21.84 7.16 -2.85
N ARG A 43 21.09 6.21 -3.42
CA ARG A 43 21.60 5.26 -4.44
C ARG A 43 21.78 5.90 -5.81
N HIS A 44 20.85 6.76 -6.21
CA HIS A 44 20.71 7.19 -7.60
C HIS A 44 20.92 8.68 -7.82
N GLY A 45 20.67 9.54 -6.81
CA GLY A 45 20.90 10.99 -6.87
C GLY A 45 19.99 11.74 -7.85
N VAL A 46 18.87 11.14 -8.26
CA VAL A 46 17.95 11.73 -9.26
C VAL A 46 16.48 11.65 -8.86
N VAL A 47 16.19 10.96 -7.76
CA VAL A 47 14.82 10.61 -7.40
C VAL A 47 14.01 11.85 -7.02
N ARG A 48 14.58 12.75 -6.22
CA ARG A 48 13.86 13.94 -5.77
C ARG A 48 13.55 14.91 -6.90
N ASP A 49 14.50 15.12 -7.80
CA ASP A 49 14.39 16.15 -8.82
C ASP A 49 13.68 15.66 -10.09
N HIS A 50 13.77 14.37 -10.38
CA HIS A 50 13.28 13.82 -11.65
C HIS A 50 12.07 12.91 -11.54
N THR A 51 11.59 12.59 -10.33
CA THR A 51 10.31 11.88 -10.20
C THR A 51 9.18 12.78 -10.69
N GLU A 52 8.36 12.27 -11.59
CA GLU A 52 7.20 12.97 -12.15
C GLU A 52 5.88 12.43 -11.62
N ARG A 53 5.88 11.17 -11.17
CA ARG A 53 4.69 10.51 -10.62
C ARG A 53 5.03 9.66 -9.41
N PHE A 54 4.17 9.71 -8.41
CA PHE A 54 4.25 8.87 -7.22
C PHE A 54 2.89 8.23 -6.91
N THR A 55 2.81 6.91 -6.97
CA THR A 55 1.61 6.16 -6.61
C THR A 55 1.87 5.33 -5.36
N LEU A 56 1.19 5.68 -4.27
CA LEU A 56 1.33 5.00 -2.98
C LEU A 56 0.02 4.29 -2.62
N SER A 57 0.10 3.00 -2.35
CA SER A 57 -1.03 2.23 -1.83
C SER A 57 -1.11 2.30 -0.32
N CYS A 58 -2.33 2.47 0.19
CA CYS A 58 -2.65 2.38 1.61
C CYS A 58 -4.11 1.93 1.76
N VAL A 59 -4.40 0.98 2.64
CA VAL A 59 -5.76 0.48 2.88
C VAL A 59 -6.46 1.33 3.94
N GLY A 60 -5.87 1.45 5.12
CA GLY A 60 -6.44 2.18 6.24
C GLY A 60 -6.22 3.69 6.13
N GLN A 61 -6.92 4.35 5.20
CA GLN A 61 -6.75 5.78 4.94
C GLN A 61 -7.47 6.66 5.98
N THR A 62 -7.15 6.46 7.25
CA THR A 62 -7.67 7.21 8.39
C THR A 62 -6.55 7.47 9.41
N GLY A 63 -6.78 8.36 10.38
CA GLY A 63 -5.81 8.71 11.41
C GLY A 63 -4.46 9.10 10.81
N ALA A 64 -3.38 8.47 11.26
CA ALA A 64 -2.00 8.72 10.80
C ALA A 64 -1.77 8.39 9.31
N GLN A 65 -2.65 7.65 8.67
CA GLN A 65 -2.61 7.30 7.25
C GLN A 65 -3.68 8.04 6.43
N GLY A 66 -4.46 8.92 7.07
CA GLY A 66 -5.52 9.70 6.43
C GLY A 66 -4.99 10.87 5.61
N GLY A 67 -5.92 11.64 5.05
CA GLY A 67 -5.63 12.92 4.42
C GLY A 67 -4.70 12.86 3.21
N HIS A 68 -4.71 11.80 2.42
CA HIS A 68 -3.84 11.61 1.27
C HIS A 68 -2.38 11.30 1.66
N ILE A 69 -2.16 10.14 2.26
CA ILE A 69 -0.83 9.70 2.74
C ILE A 69 0.29 9.80 1.68
N GLY A 70 -0.03 9.58 0.40
CA GLY A 70 0.94 9.74 -0.69
C GLY A 70 1.46 11.18 -0.80
N LEU A 71 0.56 12.18 -0.72
CA LEU A 71 0.95 13.59 -0.73
C LEU A 71 1.77 13.97 0.49
N VAL A 72 1.36 13.52 1.68
CA VAL A 72 2.12 13.78 2.91
C VAL A 72 3.53 13.16 2.82
N SER A 73 3.64 11.95 2.27
CA SER A 73 4.93 11.28 2.05
C SER A 73 5.81 12.01 1.00
N LYS A 74 5.22 12.54 -0.07
CA LYS A 74 5.91 13.40 -1.05
C LYS A 74 6.56 14.60 -0.35
N LEU A 75 5.78 15.31 0.45
CA LEU A 75 6.23 16.50 1.18
C LEU A 75 7.34 16.14 2.20
N GLN A 76 7.16 15.05 2.93
CA GLN A 76 8.15 14.54 3.89
C GLN A 76 9.48 14.19 3.20
N ALA A 77 9.43 13.58 2.03
CA ALA A 77 10.60 13.17 1.27
C ALA A 77 11.22 14.31 0.44
N ALA A 78 10.62 15.49 0.45
CA ALA A 78 11.03 16.64 -0.37
C ALA A 78 11.19 16.30 -1.85
N LEU A 79 10.23 15.51 -2.41
CA LEU A 79 10.12 15.37 -3.86
C LEU A 79 9.72 16.71 -4.47
N ASN A 80 10.11 16.96 -5.73
CA ASN A 80 9.81 18.22 -6.40
C ASN A 80 8.30 18.53 -6.44
N ASP A 81 7.96 19.80 -6.64
CA ASP A 81 6.58 20.29 -6.54
C ASP A 81 5.67 19.77 -7.68
N ASP A 82 6.24 19.42 -8.82
CA ASP A 82 5.51 19.00 -10.02
C ASP A 82 5.10 17.51 -9.98
N VAL A 83 5.58 16.74 -8.99
CA VAL A 83 5.22 15.30 -8.86
C VAL A 83 3.73 15.12 -8.70
N VAL A 84 3.11 14.42 -9.63
CA VAL A 84 1.71 13.99 -9.55
C VAL A 84 1.59 12.83 -8.57
N VAL A 85 0.77 12.98 -7.54
CA VAL A 85 0.66 11.97 -6.48
C VAL A 85 -0.73 11.34 -6.45
N HIS A 86 -0.77 10.01 -6.33
CA HIS A 86 -2.00 9.26 -6.07
C HIS A 86 -1.85 8.36 -4.84
N THR A 87 -2.86 8.37 -3.98
CA THR A 87 -3.04 7.30 -2.99
C THR A 87 -4.12 6.35 -3.50
N VAL A 88 -3.80 5.07 -3.60
CA VAL A 88 -4.71 4.04 -4.10
C VAL A 88 -5.02 3.01 -3.00
N ASN A 89 -6.21 2.46 -3.04
CA ASN A 89 -6.62 1.35 -2.18
C ASN A 89 -7.10 0.19 -3.07
N ASN A 90 -6.45 -0.95 -2.92
CA ASN A 90 -6.90 -2.22 -3.47
C ASN A 90 -6.57 -3.35 -2.48
N TYR A 91 -6.86 -3.11 -1.20
CA TYR A 91 -6.55 -4.05 -0.11
C TYR A 91 -5.12 -4.62 -0.19
N CYS A 92 -4.97 -5.91 0.08
CA CYS A 92 -3.67 -6.59 0.16
C CYS A 92 -2.86 -6.58 -1.15
N VAL A 93 -3.50 -6.34 -2.31
CA VAL A 93 -2.84 -6.24 -3.62
C VAL A 93 -2.54 -4.80 -4.04
N GLY A 94 -2.76 -3.84 -3.15
CA GLY A 94 -2.59 -2.42 -3.42
C GLY A 94 -1.20 -2.04 -3.92
N GLY A 95 -0.14 -2.63 -3.36
CA GLY A 95 1.23 -2.39 -3.82
C GLY A 95 1.45 -2.81 -5.27
N LEU A 96 0.95 -3.98 -5.67
CA LEU A 96 1.00 -4.44 -7.07
C LEU A 96 0.16 -3.54 -7.98
N THR A 97 -1.00 -3.09 -7.49
CA THR A 97 -1.85 -2.12 -8.21
C THR A 97 -1.12 -0.79 -8.44
N ALA A 98 -0.39 -0.29 -7.44
CA ALA A 98 0.41 0.93 -7.57
C ALA A 98 1.49 0.77 -8.67
N VAL A 99 2.21 -0.36 -8.69
CA VAL A 99 3.21 -0.66 -9.73
C VAL A 99 2.55 -0.74 -11.11
N GLY A 100 1.42 -1.45 -11.24
CA GLY A 100 0.71 -1.58 -12.52
C GLY A 100 0.21 -0.24 -13.05
N ASN A 101 -0.41 0.59 -12.21
CA ASN A 101 -0.90 1.91 -12.59
C ASN A 101 0.25 2.84 -13.01
N THR A 102 1.36 2.78 -12.29
CA THR A 102 2.56 3.56 -12.61
C THR A 102 3.18 3.13 -13.93
N ALA A 103 3.28 1.83 -14.19
CA ALA A 103 3.77 1.31 -15.47
C ALA A 103 2.87 1.71 -16.65
N LEU A 104 1.54 1.75 -16.45
CA LEU A 104 0.60 2.23 -17.47
C LEU A 104 0.77 3.72 -17.74
N ALA A 105 0.99 4.54 -16.71
CA ALA A 105 1.23 5.96 -16.87
C ALA A 105 2.52 6.26 -17.67
N ILE A 106 3.62 5.53 -17.39
CA ILE A 106 4.85 5.63 -18.19
C ILE A 106 4.59 5.22 -19.64
N ARG A 107 3.87 4.13 -19.89
CA ARG A 107 3.51 3.71 -21.25
C ARG A 107 2.63 4.72 -21.99
N ALA A 108 1.80 5.45 -21.27
CA ALA A 108 0.96 6.51 -21.82
C ALA A 108 1.74 7.80 -22.10
N GLY A 109 2.99 7.91 -21.66
CA GLY A 109 3.81 9.11 -21.78
C GLY A 109 3.47 10.19 -20.75
N GLU A 110 2.84 9.81 -19.64
CA GLU A 110 2.53 10.73 -18.53
C GLU A 110 3.73 10.98 -17.60
N ALA A 111 4.73 10.11 -17.66
CA ALA A 111 5.95 10.20 -16.85
C ALA A 111 7.06 9.37 -17.47
N ASP A 112 8.30 9.82 -17.31
CA ASP A 112 9.51 9.06 -17.67
C ASP A 112 10.11 8.36 -16.45
N LEU A 113 10.06 9.00 -15.27
CA LEU A 113 10.50 8.43 -13.99
C LEU A 113 9.38 8.51 -12.96
N ALA A 114 9.08 7.37 -12.34
CA ALA A 114 8.01 7.31 -11.36
C ALA A 114 8.33 6.39 -10.18
N LEU A 115 7.71 6.69 -9.05
CA LEU A 115 7.75 5.89 -7.84
C LEU A 115 6.42 5.15 -7.65
N ALA A 116 6.49 3.89 -7.24
CA ALA A 116 5.33 3.10 -6.85
C ALA A 116 5.63 2.31 -5.57
N GLY A 117 4.67 2.26 -4.66
CA GLY A 117 4.87 1.52 -3.42
C GLY A 117 3.61 1.38 -2.58
N GLY A 118 3.78 1.02 -1.33
CA GLY A 118 2.69 0.92 -0.37
C GLY A 118 3.18 1.04 1.06
N VAL A 119 2.30 1.50 1.92
CA VAL A 119 2.51 1.57 3.36
C VAL A 119 1.24 1.15 4.09
N GLU A 120 1.42 0.35 5.15
CA GLU A 120 0.33 -0.01 6.05
C GLU A 120 0.90 -0.22 7.44
N MET A 121 0.59 0.68 8.36
CA MET A 121 1.09 0.63 9.73
C MET A 121 -0.04 0.35 10.72
N MET A 122 -0.39 -0.92 10.86
CA MET A 122 -1.47 -1.37 11.76
C MET A 122 -1.19 -1.12 13.25
N SER A 123 0.02 -0.71 13.61
CA SER A 123 0.33 -0.19 14.96
C SER A 123 -0.27 1.18 15.23
N HIS A 124 -0.52 1.98 14.18
CA HIS A 124 -1.17 3.29 14.23
C HIS A 124 -2.64 3.22 13.79
N VAL A 125 -2.91 2.46 12.76
CA VAL A 125 -4.25 2.32 12.16
C VAL A 125 -4.60 0.83 12.11
N PRO A 126 -5.26 0.30 13.16
CA PRO A 126 -5.67 -1.10 13.19
C PRO A 126 -6.58 -1.48 12.02
N PHE A 127 -6.60 -2.76 11.68
CA PHE A 127 -7.52 -3.29 10.68
C PHE A 127 -8.99 -2.92 11.03
N GLY A 128 -9.73 -2.38 10.05
CA GLY A 128 -11.12 -1.94 10.25
C GLY A 128 -11.27 -0.63 11.01
N ALA A 129 -10.22 0.16 11.22
CA ALA A 129 -10.28 1.47 11.89
C ALA A 129 -11.16 2.49 11.15
N ASP A 130 -11.39 2.30 9.85
CA ASP A 130 -12.27 3.09 9.01
C ASP A 130 -13.77 2.83 9.25
N GLN A 131 -14.10 1.78 10.04
CA GLN A 131 -15.47 1.40 10.39
C GLN A 131 -16.41 1.29 9.18
N ALA A 132 -15.90 0.78 8.06
CA ALA A 132 -16.70 0.64 6.85
C ALA A 132 -17.96 -0.22 7.09
N SER A 133 -19.09 0.20 6.54
CA SER A 133 -20.41 -0.39 6.80
C SER A 133 -20.50 -1.88 6.49
N PHE A 134 -19.75 -2.36 5.49
CA PHE A 134 -19.75 -3.78 5.16
C PHE A 134 -19.06 -4.68 6.22
N PHE A 135 -18.29 -4.10 7.16
CA PHE A 135 -17.77 -4.79 8.34
C PHE A 135 -18.70 -4.67 9.54
N THR A 136 -19.37 -3.49 9.68
CA THR A 136 -20.01 -3.10 10.93
C THR A 136 -21.52 -3.26 10.90
N ASP A 137 -22.13 -3.26 9.72
CA ASP A 137 -23.57 -3.40 9.51
C ASP A 137 -23.90 -4.80 9.00
N ARG A 138 -24.70 -5.53 9.76
CA ARG A 138 -25.10 -6.91 9.47
C ARG A 138 -25.94 -7.03 8.20
N GLU A 139 -26.83 -6.07 7.94
CA GLU A 139 -27.71 -6.11 6.78
C GLU A 139 -26.90 -5.85 5.51
N VAL A 140 -25.98 -4.88 5.55
CA VAL A 140 -25.05 -4.58 4.46
C VAL A 140 -24.13 -5.78 4.19
N SER A 141 -23.53 -6.37 5.23
CA SER A 141 -22.69 -7.56 5.10
C SER A 141 -23.43 -8.71 4.43
N ALA A 142 -24.67 -8.97 4.86
CA ALA A 142 -25.50 -10.04 4.30
C ALA A 142 -25.89 -9.77 2.84
N ALA A 143 -26.29 -8.54 2.52
CA ALA A 143 -26.65 -8.14 1.14
C ALA A 143 -25.47 -8.27 0.16
N LEU A 144 -24.25 -8.00 0.64
CA LEU A 144 -23.01 -8.12 -0.15
C LEU A 144 -22.40 -9.52 -0.11
N SER A 145 -23.03 -10.48 0.60
CA SER A 145 -22.45 -11.81 0.85
C SER A 145 -21.02 -11.76 1.38
N TYR A 146 -20.75 -10.75 2.20
CA TYR A 146 -19.44 -10.55 2.77
C TYR A 146 -19.16 -11.52 3.92
N ALA A 147 -17.98 -12.12 3.90
CA ALA A 147 -17.41 -12.83 5.04
C ALA A 147 -15.93 -12.45 5.20
N PRO A 148 -15.43 -12.36 6.45
CA PRO A 148 -13.99 -12.20 6.67
C PRO A 148 -13.19 -13.30 5.97
N PRO A 149 -11.98 -13.02 5.44
CA PRO A 149 -11.20 -13.99 4.66
C PRO A 149 -10.97 -15.33 5.38
N GLY A 150 -10.78 -15.32 6.71
CA GLY A 150 -10.65 -16.56 7.51
C GLY A 150 -11.90 -17.43 7.44
N ILE A 151 -13.08 -16.84 7.58
CA ILE A 151 -14.36 -17.55 7.46
C ILE A 151 -14.55 -18.07 6.04
N GLY A 152 -14.17 -17.27 5.02
CA GLY A 152 -14.20 -17.72 3.63
C GLY A 152 -13.27 -18.91 3.38
N ALA A 153 -12.09 -18.91 3.97
CA ALA A 153 -11.14 -20.02 3.88
C ALA A 153 -11.69 -21.30 4.57
N ASP A 154 -12.28 -21.18 5.77
CA ASP A 154 -12.91 -22.30 6.47
C ASP A 154 -14.09 -22.86 5.69
N TYR A 155 -14.90 -21.99 5.09
CA TYR A 155 -16.00 -22.41 4.21
C TYR A 155 -15.52 -23.22 3.01
N LEU A 156 -14.46 -22.76 2.33
CA LEU A 156 -13.85 -23.48 1.21
C LEU A 156 -13.28 -24.84 1.65
N ALA A 157 -12.58 -24.87 2.78
CA ALA A 157 -12.04 -26.11 3.34
C ALA A 157 -13.15 -27.12 3.61
N HIS A 158 -14.27 -26.69 4.20
CA HIS A 158 -15.44 -27.54 4.45
C HIS A 158 -16.08 -28.02 3.14
N THR A 159 -16.27 -27.12 2.17
CA THR A 159 -16.93 -27.43 0.90
C THR A 159 -16.14 -28.44 0.04
N HIS A 160 -14.81 -28.41 0.16
CA HIS A 160 -13.91 -29.27 -0.59
C HIS A 160 -13.30 -30.41 0.22
N ASP A 161 -13.84 -30.69 1.42
CA ASP A 161 -13.35 -31.76 2.33
C ASP A 161 -11.84 -31.70 2.60
N VAL A 162 -11.30 -30.50 2.76
CA VAL A 162 -9.89 -30.30 3.08
C VAL A 162 -9.69 -30.36 4.58
N SER A 163 -8.94 -31.34 5.06
CA SER A 163 -8.67 -31.49 6.49
C SER A 163 -7.73 -30.41 7.02
N ARG A 164 -7.79 -30.14 8.33
CA ARG A 164 -6.87 -29.23 9.00
C ARG A 164 -5.41 -29.61 8.78
N GLN A 165 -5.11 -30.92 8.86
CA GLN A 165 -3.75 -31.43 8.61
C GLN A 165 -3.25 -31.05 7.20
N LYS A 166 -4.10 -31.20 6.20
CA LYS A 166 -3.74 -30.86 4.81
C LYS A 166 -3.56 -29.36 4.57
N LEU A 167 -4.22 -28.52 5.39
CA LEU A 167 -4.03 -27.05 5.33
C LEU A 167 -2.71 -26.61 5.98
N ASP A 168 -2.15 -27.43 6.86
CA ASP A 168 -0.89 -27.15 7.57
C ASP A 168 0.35 -27.73 6.84
N GLU A 169 0.18 -28.62 5.86
CA GLU A 169 1.20 -29.18 4.96
C GLU A 169 1.53 -28.25 3.80
#